data_74c0d1f230ef9d0c411fa4c79f756cef
#
_entry.id   74c0d1f230ef9d0c411fa4c79f756cef
#
_cell.length_a   1.000
_cell.length_b   1.000
_cell.length_c   1.000
_cell.angle_alpha   90.00
_cell.angle_beta   90.00
_cell.angle_gamma   90.00
#
_symmetry.space_group_name_H-M   'P 1'
#
loop_
_entity.id
_entity.type
_entity.pdbx_description
1 polymer ?
#
loop_
_entity_poly.entity_id
_entity_poly.type
_entity_poly.pdbx_seq_one_letter_code
_entity_poly.pdbx_strand_id
1 'polypeptide(L)'
;DITLGRCVKRIEGTVANVHVDEQQFIKSVQLTDGQTITSDFFIDCTGFKGLLISEALNVGYEDWSNYLPCNRAVAAQSENTGDPLPYTVASAHAAGWTWQIPLQHRTGNGYVFASDYCSDDEAINTLINVAQGKLINEPRIIPFVSGMRKKIWHNNCLALGLASGFIEPLDSTAIHLIYRTLVHFTRNFPDQHVDAHLQNKFNRDIAQDYMEIRDFVILHYCTSQREDTAGGRGGKSMEIPHSLYEKIEQFRWRGQLQYHPENLFGADSWYSILEGMNIRPEKYHPLVDALDSKKLAQSLGLGAKAIRDTVVHLPFHGEFLRQNCPVK
;
A
#
# COMPACT_ATOMS: atom_id res chain seq x y z
N ASP A 1 6.64 24.46 12.39
CA ASP A 1 5.94 24.38 11.11
C ASP A 1 6.93 24.61 9.97
N ILE A 2 7.23 23.56 9.18
CA ILE A 2 8.24 23.59 8.11
C ILE A 2 7.82 24.52 6.96
N THR A 3 6.54 24.87 6.88
CA THR A 3 5.98 25.68 5.78
C THR A 3 6.05 27.19 6.02
N LEU A 4 6.09 27.63 7.28
CA LEU A 4 6.21 29.02 7.64
C LEU A 4 7.60 29.56 7.25
N GLY A 5 7.68 30.38 6.20
CA GLY A 5 8.90 30.97 5.64
C GLY A 5 9.29 30.54 4.24
N ARG A 6 8.52 29.60 3.60
CA ARG A 6 8.77 29.09 2.24
C ARG A 6 7.76 29.52 1.18
N CYS A 7 7.19 30.71 1.30
CA CYS A 7 6.16 31.22 0.37
C CYS A 7 4.88 30.33 0.31
N VAL A 8 4.63 29.55 1.35
CA VAL A 8 3.42 28.71 1.46
C VAL A 8 2.35 29.44 2.26
N LYS A 9 1.17 29.60 1.68
CA LYS A 9 0.00 30.16 2.36
C LYS A 9 -0.95 29.04 2.74
N ARG A 10 -1.25 28.88 4.02
CA ARG A 10 -2.31 27.99 4.50
C ARG A 10 -3.65 28.71 4.50
N ILE A 11 -4.67 28.10 3.90
CA ILE A 11 -6.04 28.59 3.89
C ILE A 11 -6.90 27.46 4.49
N GLU A 12 -7.66 27.78 5.55
CA GLU A 12 -8.63 26.86 6.16
C GLU A 12 -10.01 27.12 5.57
N GLY A 13 -10.71 26.07 5.18
CA GLY A 13 -12.06 26.18 4.63
C GLY A 13 -12.54 24.86 4.06
N THR A 14 -13.84 24.77 3.84
CA THR A 14 -14.47 23.63 3.16
C THR A 14 -14.75 24.01 1.72
N VAL A 15 -14.37 23.16 0.78
CA VAL A 15 -14.65 23.35 -0.65
C VAL A 15 -16.14 23.21 -0.89
N ALA A 16 -16.77 24.24 -1.46
CA ALA A 16 -18.16 24.25 -1.86
C ALA A 16 -18.33 23.92 -3.35
N ASN A 17 -17.50 24.53 -4.21
CA ASN A 17 -17.56 24.36 -5.65
C ASN A 17 -16.17 24.31 -6.28
N VAL A 18 -16.08 23.63 -7.43
CA VAL A 18 -14.89 23.61 -8.29
C VAL A 18 -15.31 24.11 -9.66
N HIS A 19 -14.69 25.19 -10.14
CA HIS A 19 -14.97 25.76 -11.45
C HIS A 19 -14.02 25.19 -12.49
N VAL A 20 -14.58 24.56 -13.50
CA VAL A 20 -13.86 23.89 -14.60
C VAL A 20 -14.27 24.57 -15.92
N ASP A 21 -13.30 24.76 -16.83
CA ASP A 21 -13.59 25.31 -18.16
C ASP A 21 -14.04 24.21 -19.15
N GLU A 22 -14.36 24.64 -20.37
CA GLU A 22 -14.82 23.75 -21.45
C GLU A 22 -13.76 22.71 -21.87
N GLN A 23 -12.48 22.98 -21.61
CA GLN A 23 -11.35 22.09 -21.88
C GLN A 23 -11.01 21.17 -20.70
N GLN A 24 -11.85 21.17 -19.67
CA GLN A 24 -11.65 20.38 -18.44
C GLN A 24 -10.42 20.81 -17.63
N PHE A 25 -10.04 22.11 -17.63
CA PHE A 25 -9.05 22.65 -16.72
C PHE A 25 -9.74 23.29 -15.51
N ILE A 26 -9.24 23.02 -14.32
CA ILE A 26 -9.71 23.68 -13.10
C ILE A 26 -9.23 25.13 -13.13
N LYS A 27 -10.16 26.07 -13.00
CA LYS A 27 -9.88 27.51 -12.92
C LYS A 27 -9.80 27.99 -11.49
N SER A 28 -10.67 27.48 -10.61
CA SER A 28 -10.72 27.90 -9.24
C SER A 28 -11.44 26.90 -8.36
N VAL A 29 -11.18 26.99 -7.07
CA VAL A 29 -11.89 26.31 -5.98
C VAL A 29 -12.58 27.37 -5.14
N GLN A 30 -13.88 27.26 -4.92
CA GLN A 30 -14.65 28.14 -4.06
C GLN A 30 -14.92 27.48 -2.71
N LEU A 31 -14.64 28.20 -1.64
CA LEU A 31 -14.92 27.77 -0.27
C LEU A 31 -16.35 28.15 0.15
N THR A 32 -16.83 27.52 1.23
CA THR A 32 -18.17 27.78 1.79
C THR A 32 -18.36 29.19 2.33
N ASP A 33 -17.28 29.90 2.66
CA ASP A 33 -17.30 31.30 3.05
C ASP A 33 -17.34 32.29 1.88
N GLY A 34 -17.36 31.76 0.64
CA GLY A 34 -17.38 32.55 -0.60
C GLY A 34 -15.98 32.89 -1.13
N GLN A 35 -14.90 32.61 -0.40
CA GLN A 35 -13.54 32.85 -0.91
C GLN A 35 -13.28 31.96 -2.14
N THR A 36 -12.68 32.55 -3.19
CA THR A 36 -12.26 31.85 -4.39
C THR A 36 -10.75 31.77 -4.45
N ILE A 37 -10.23 30.57 -4.68
CA ILE A 37 -8.80 30.28 -4.79
C ILE A 37 -8.51 29.89 -6.24
N THR A 38 -7.62 30.62 -6.89
CA THR A 38 -7.15 30.36 -8.26
C THR A 38 -5.71 29.83 -8.24
N SER A 39 -5.39 28.94 -9.17
CA SER A 39 -4.02 28.42 -9.36
C SER A 39 -3.86 27.91 -10.77
N ASP A 40 -2.61 27.84 -11.26
CA ASP A 40 -2.30 27.23 -12.55
C ASP A 40 -2.36 25.69 -12.48
N PHE A 41 -2.06 25.12 -11.32
CA PHE A 41 -2.03 23.68 -11.09
C PHE A 41 -2.61 23.32 -9.71
N PHE A 42 -3.29 22.18 -9.63
CA PHE A 42 -3.93 21.69 -8.42
C PHE A 42 -3.44 20.28 -8.07
N ILE A 43 -3.28 20.03 -6.78
CA ILE A 43 -3.00 18.68 -6.25
C ILE A 43 -4.18 18.26 -5.37
N ASP A 44 -4.90 17.23 -5.81
CA ASP A 44 -6.06 16.69 -5.09
C ASP A 44 -5.62 15.70 -4.02
N CYS A 45 -5.67 16.14 -2.76
CA CYS A 45 -5.42 15.31 -1.58
C CYS A 45 -6.72 15.10 -0.76
N THR A 46 -7.90 15.15 -1.38
CA THR A 46 -9.20 15.14 -0.69
C THR A 46 -9.68 13.74 -0.27
N GLY A 47 -8.78 12.77 -0.23
CA GLY A 47 -9.07 11.40 0.20
C GLY A 47 -9.89 10.61 -0.82
N PHE A 48 -10.60 9.60 -0.38
CA PHE A 48 -11.41 8.73 -1.25
C PHE A 48 -12.43 9.49 -2.11
N LYS A 49 -12.85 10.67 -1.66
CA LYS A 49 -13.80 11.50 -2.38
C LYS A 49 -13.23 11.99 -3.71
N GLY A 50 -11.96 12.42 -3.75
CA GLY A 50 -11.32 12.93 -4.96
C GLY A 50 -12.08 14.11 -5.53
N LEU A 51 -12.31 15.17 -4.73
CA LEU A 51 -13.16 16.31 -5.08
C LEU A 51 -12.81 16.94 -6.44
N LEU A 52 -11.51 17.03 -6.74
CA LEU A 52 -11.05 17.65 -7.97
C LEU A 52 -10.98 16.62 -9.10
N ILE A 53 -10.26 15.52 -8.88
CA ILE A 53 -9.98 14.53 -9.92
C ILE A 53 -11.22 13.70 -10.29
N SER A 54 -12.06 13.37 -9.30
CA SER A 54 -13.22 12.51 -9.52
C SER A 54 -14.50 13.31 -9.71
N GLU A 55 -14.88 14.16 -8.75
CA GLU A 55 -16.17 14.85 -8.81
C GLU A 55 -16.18 15.96 -9.85
N ALA A 56 -15.12 16.80 -9.91
CA ALA A 56 -15.09 17.92 -10.84
C ALA A 56 -14.63 17.51 -12.26
N LEU A 57 -13.55 16.71 -12.37
CA LEU A 57 -12.97 16.32 -13.67
C LEU A 57 -13.49 14.98 -14.19
N ASN A 58 -14.35 14.29 -13.42
CA ASN A 58 -14.99 13.03 -13.81
C ASN A 58 -14.01 11.95 -14.30
N VAL A 59 -12.80 11.88 -13.70
CA VAL A 59 -11.83 10.84 -14.01
C VAL A 59 -12.30 9.53 -13.41
N GLY A 60 -12.50 8.51 -14.24
CA GLY A 60 -12.96 7.20 -13.84
C GLY A 60 -11.99 6.47 -12.91
N TYR A 61 -12.49 5.43 -12.27
CA TYR A 61 -11.76 4.54 -11.35
C TYR A 61 -11.64 3.15 -11.97
N GLU A 62 -10.50 2.51 -11.79
CA GLU A 62 -10.27 1.10 -12.09
C GLU A 62 -10.46 0.32 -10.80
N ASP A 63 -11.57 -0.40 -10.70
CA ASP A 63 -11.98 -1.17 -9.52
C ASP A 63 -11.38 -2.58 -9.60
N TRP A 64 -10.72 -3.00 -8.53
CA TRP A 64 -10.08 -4.32 -8.41
C TRP A 64 -10.78 -5.24 -7.39
N SER A 65 -12.03 -4.96 -7.05
CA SER A 65 -12.80 -5.76 -6.07
C SER A 65 -12.97 -7.22 -6.48
N ASN A 66 -12.85 -7.53 -7.77
CA ASN A 66 -12.84 -8.92 -8.27
C ASN A 66 -11.57 -9.70 -7.87
N TYR A 67 -10.46 -9.00 -7.61
CA TYR A 67 -9.21 -9.60 -7.13
C TYR A 67 -9.00 -9.41 -5.63
N LEU A 68 -9.49 -8.32 -5.07
CA LEU A 68 -9.30 -7.90 -3.68
C LEU A 68 -10.68 -7.63 -3.06
N PRO A 69 -11.36 -8.68 -2.55
CA PRO A 69 -12.77 -8.58 -2.13
C PRO A 69 -12.98 -7.82 -0.81
N CYS A 70 -11.91 -7.56 -0.06
CA CYS A 70 -12.01 -6.75 1.15
C CYS A 70 -12.35 -5.31 0.78
N ASN A 71 -13.43 -4.78 1.38
CA ASN A 71 -13.99 -3.48 1.08
C ASN A 71 -14.27 -2.62 2.31
N ARG A 72 -13.95 -3.12 3.50
CA ARG A 72 -14.08 -2.42 4.76
C ARG A 72 -12.90 -2.69 5.68
N ALA A 73 -12.62 -1.72 6.54
CA ALA A 73 -11.75 -1.92 7.67
C ALA A 73 -12.42 -1.36 8.94
N VAL A 74 -12.20 -2.02 10.07
CA VAL A 74 -12.43 -1.41 11.37
C VAL A 74 -11.09 -1.13 12.01
N ALA A 75 -10.90 0.06 12.58
CA ALA A 75 -9.66 0.48 13.20
C ALA A 75 -9.88 1.08 14.58
N ALA A 76 -9.00 0.73 15.51
CA ALA A 76 -8.96 1.29 16.86
C ALA A 76 -7.52 1.32 17.38
N GLN A 77 -7.29 2.10 18.41
CA GLN A 77 -6.02 2.19 19.11
C GLN A 77 -6.16 1.56 20.49
N SER A 78 -5.10 0.92 20.98
CA SER A 78 -5.04 0.41 22.34
C SER A 78 -3.78 0.86 23.08
N GLU A 79 -3.84 0.79 24.40
CA GLU A 79 -2.66 0.96 25.26
C GLU A 79 -1.62 -0.11 24.93
N ASN A 80 -0.35 0.24 25.04
CA ASN A 80 0.73 -0.74 24.94
C ASN A 80 0.74 -1.67 26.17
N THR A 81 0.94 -2.95 25.95
CA THR A 81 1.09 -3.95 27.01
C THR A 81 2.54 -4.26 27.34
N GLY A 82 3.48 -3.62 26.69
CA GLY A 82 4.92 -3.79 26.84
C GLY A 82 5.70 -2.92 25.86
N ASP A 83 6.99 -3.17 25.75
CA ASP A 83 7.85 -2.52 24.76
C ASP A 83 7.38 -2.86 23.34
N PRO A 84 7.40 -1.89 22.39
CA PRO A 84 6.95 -2.12 21.03
C PRO A 84 7.84 -3.14 20.30
N LEU A 85 7.22 -4.10 19.65
CA LEU A 85 7.90 -5.04 18.77
C LEU A 85 8.44 -4.31 17.52
N PRO A 86 9.56 -4.78 16.93
CA PRO A 86 10.13 -4.16 15.73
C PRO A 86 9.41 -4.56 14.42
N TYR A 87 8.19 -5.05 14.49
CA TYR A 87 7.42 -5.50 13.34
C TYR A 87 5.92 -5.35 13.56
N THR A 88 5.20 -5.24 12.46
CA THR A 88 3.74 -5.34 12.41
C THR A 88 3.33 -6.81 12.44
N VAL A 89 2.29 -7.14 13.20
CA VAL A 89 1.68 -8.47 13.19
C VAL A 89 0.45 -8.43 12.29
N ALA A 90 0.41 -9.30 11.27
CA ALA A 90 -0.76 -9.54 10.46
C ALA A 90 -1.27 -10.97 10.72
N SER A 91 -2.58 -11.11 10.94
CA SER A 91 -3.21 -12.41 11.22
C SER A 91 -4.43 -12.62 10.32
N ALA A 92 -4.46 -13.74 9.62
CA ALA A 92 -5.56 -14.09 8.73
C ALA A 92 -6.78 -14.60 9.52
N HIS A 93 -7.98 -14.16 9.11
CA HIS A 93 -9.28 -14.56 9.62
C HIS A 93 -10.18 -15.11 8.50
N ALA A 94 -11.35 -15.61 8.84
CA ALA A 94 -12.27 -16.20 7.86
C ALA A 94 -12.70 -15.20 6.77
N ALA A 95 -12.97 -13.93 7.11
CA ALA A 95 -13.47 -12.92 6.18
C ALA A 95 -12.43 -11.82 5.85
N GLY A 96 -11.18 -12.00 6.25
CA GLY A 96 -10.14 -10.97 6.04
C GLY A 96 -8.92 -11.18 6.92
N TRP A 97 -8.30 -10.09 7.40
CA TRP A 97 -7.09 -10.16 8.20
C TRP A 97 -6.99 -8.96 9.16
N THR A 98 -6.40 -9.19 10.32
CA THR A 98 -6.15 -8.15 11.31
C THR A 98 -4.70 -7.69 11.29
N TRP A 99 -4.46 -6.42 11.67
CA TRP A 99 -3.12 -5.91 11.93
C TRP A 99 -2.98 -5.38 13.35
N GLN A 100 -1.75 -5.47 13.87
CA GLN A 100 -1.31 -4.82 15.08
C GLN A 100 0.01 -4.10 14.79
N ILE A 101 0.01 -2.79 14.94
CA ILE A 101 1.18 -1.93 14.67
C ILE A 101 1.62 -1.30 16.00
N PRO A 102 2.66 -1.86 16.64
CA PRO A 102 3.17 -1.31 17.89
C PRO A 102 3.93 -0.01 17.64
N LEU A 103 3.49 1.06 18.30
CA LEU A 103 4.13 2.37 18.31
C LEU A 103 4.65 2.67 19.72
N GLN A 104 5.46 3.71 19.89
CA GLN A 104 6.05 4.05 21.18
C GLN A 104 5.01 4.36 22.29
N HIS A 105 3.86 4.93 21.91
CA HIS A 105 2.85 5.43 22.86
C HIS A 105 1.49 4.72 22.76
N ARG A 106 1.30 3.83 21.82
CA ARG A 106 0.07 3.06 21.62
C ARG A 106 0.30 1.92 20.63
N THR A 107 -0.65 1.01 20.55
CA THR A 107 -0.73 0.03 19.44
C THR A 107 -1.89 0.40 18.51
N GLY A 108 -1.63 0.54 17.22
CA GLY A 108 -2.68 0.62 16.19
C GLY A 108 -3.19 -0.78 15.88
N ASN A 109 -4.51 -0.97 15.95
CA ASN A 109 -5.16 -2.23 15.61
C ASN A 109 -6.19 -2.03 14.51
N GLY A 110 -6.38 -3.03 13.67
CA GLY A 110 -7.47 -3.03 12.71
C GLY A 110 -7.76 -4.40 12.14
N TYR A 111 -8.93 -4.48 11.52
CA TYR A 111 -9.39 -5.65 10.79
C TYR A 111 -9.91 -5.22 9.42
N VAL A 112 -9.26 -5.68 8.37
CA VAL A 112 -9.69 -5.54 6.97
C VAL A 112 -10.56 -6.75 6.63
N PHE A 113 -11.75 -6.52 6.10
CA PHE A 113 -12.70 -7.59 5.86
C PHE A 113 -13.58 -7.34 4.62
N ALA A 114 -14.13 -8.44 4.09
CA ALA A 114 -15.11 -8.42 3.03
C ALA A 114 -16.52 -8.40 3.66
N SER A 115 -17.29 -7.34 3.39
CA SER A 115 -18.63 -7.14 3.98
C SER A 115 -19.66 -8.17 3.53
N ASP A 116 -19.40 -8.92 2.46
CA ASP A 116 -20.24 -10.04 2.02
C ASP A 116 -20.16 -11.25 2.95
N TYR A 117 -19.13 -11.33 3.79
CA TYR A 117 -18.85 -12.49 4.66
C TYR A 117 -18.77 -12.14 6.14
N CYS A 118 -18.77 -10.87 6.50
CA CYS A 118 -18.65 -10.40 7.88
C CYS A 118 -19.38 -9.07 8.03
N SER A 119 -20.28 -8.98 9.02
CA SER A 119 -20.95 -7.73 9.37
C SER A 119 -20.01 -6.76 10.09
N ASP A 120 -20.39 -5.49 10.14
CA ASP A 120 -19.61 -4.46 10.86
C ASP A 120 -19.50 -4.79 12.36
N ASP A 121 -20.57 -5.30 12.98
CA ASP A 121 -20.60 -5.69 14.40
C ASP A 121 -19.67 -6.88 14.68
N GLU A 122 -19.70 -7.91 13.82
CA GLU A 122 -18.77 -9.05 13.93
C GLU A 122 -17.32 -8.61 13.76
N ALA A 123 -17.05 -7.69 12.84
CA ALA A 123 -15.72 -7.15 12.62
C ALA A 123 -15.24 -6.34 13.84
N ILE A 124 -16.09 -5.51 14.44
CA ILE A 124 -15.80 -4.77 15.67
C ILE A 124 -15.48 -5.74 16.81
N ASN A 125 -16.31 -6.77 17.01
CA ASN A 125 -16.10 -7.77 18.05
C ASN A 125 -14.78 -8.54 17.82
N THR A 126 -14.48 -8.90 16.58
CA THR A 126 -13.20 -9.54 16.23
C THR A 126 -12.02 -8.65 16.59
N LEU A 127 -12.08 -7.36 16.23
CA LEU A 127 -11.02 -6.40 16.57
C LEU A 127 -10.82 -6.26 18.08
N ILE A 128 -11.91 -6.13 18.84
CA ILE A 128 -11.86 -6.03 20.31
C ILE A 128 -11.20 -7.27 20.93
N ASN A 129 -11.53 -8.44 20.42
CA ASN A 129 -10.99 -9.71 20.95
C ASN A 129 -9.51 -9.94 20.64
N VAL A 130 -8.99 -9.40 19.53
CA VAL A 130 -7.59 -9.56 19.14
C VAL A 130 -6.69 -8.41 19.64
N ALA A 131 -7.27 -7.27 19.96
CA ALA A 131 -6.55 -6.11 20.46
C ALA A 131 -5.89 -6.44 21.81
N GLN A 132 -4.58 -6.22 21.90
CA GLN A 132 -3.86 -6.32 23.17
C GLN A 132 -3.94 -4.95 23.88
N GLY A 133 -4.25 -4.99 25.17
CA GLY A 133 -4.43 -3.78 25.97
C GLY A 133 -5.81 -3.13 25.82
N LYS A 134 -6.09 -2.15 26.67
CA LYS A 134 -7.37 -1.43 26.69
C LYS A 134 -7.47 -0.52 25.49
N LEU A 135 -8.62 -0.52 24.81
CA LEU A 135 -8.89 0.44 23.74
C LEU A 135 -8.91 1.87 24.29
N ILE A 136 -8.29 2.80 23.59
CA ILE A 136 -8.22 4.22 23.94
C ILE A 136 -9.13 5.09 23.08
N ASN A 137 -9.78 4.51 22.07
CA ASN A 137 -10.80 5.15 21.25
C ASN A 137 -11.81 4.11 20.77
N GLU A 138 -13.01 4.57 20.39
CA GLU A 138 -14.03 3.73 19.78
C GLU A 138 -13.57 3.19 18.42
N PRO A 139 -13.90 1.92 18.11
CA PRO A 139 -13.66 1.33 16.79
C PRO A 139 -14.40 2.11 15.69
N ARG A 140 -13.71 2.40 14.59
CA ARG A 140 -14.26 3.14 13.46
C ARG A 140 -14.26 2.28 12.19
N ILE A 141 -15.42 2.14 11.55
CA ILE A 141 -15.56 1.51 10.23
C ILE A 141 -15.13 2.49 9.14
N ILE A 142 -14.33 2.01 8.21
CA ILE A 142 -13.77 2.75 7.07
C ILE A 142 -14.08 1.94 5.80
N PRO A 143 -15.06 2.35 4.99
CA PRO A 143 -15.31 1.72 3.69
C PRO A 143 -14.25 2.17 2.69
N PHE A 144 -13.87 1.26 1.78
CA PHE A 144 -12.95 1.56 0.69
C PHE A 144 -13.20 0.65 -0.51
N VAL A 145 -12.62 1.02 -1.65
CA VAL A 145 -12.54 0.18 -2.84
C VAL A 145 -11.08 0.09 -3.24
N SER A 146 -10.55 -1.13 -3.34
CA SER A 146 -9.20 -1.34 -3.88
C SER A 146 -9.19 -1.02 -5.37
N GLY A 147 -8.24 -0.20 -5.79
CA GLY A 147 -8.16 0.26 -7.17
C GLY A 147 -7.37 1.55 -7.34
N MET A 148 -7.44 2.13 -8.53
CA MET A 148 -6.76 3.39 -8.85
C MET A 148 -7.57 4.24 -9.83
N ARG A 149 -7.29 5.55 -9.89
CA ARG A 149 -7.83 6.40 -10.95
C ARG A 149 -7.25 6.00 -12.30
N LYS A 150 -8.08 5.98 -13.34
CA LYS A 150 -7.64 5.70 -14.73
C LYS A 150 -6.60 6.70 -15.23
N LYS A 151 -6.60 7.91 -14.66
CA LYS A 151 -5.57 8.93 -14.81
C LYS A 151 -5.30 9.57 -13.47
N ILE A 152 -4.09 9.48 -12.97
CA ILE A 152 -3.65 10.10 -11.72
C ILE A 152 -3.31 11.57 -11.94
N TRP A 153 -2.79 11.90 -13.12
CA TRP A 153 -2.63 13.26 -13.59
C TRP A 153 -3.56 13.50 -14.78
N HIS A 154 -4.48 14.44 -14.66
CA HIS A 154 -5.39 14.87 -15.72
C HIS A 154 -5.40 16.41 -15.84
N ASN A 155 -5.06 16.92 -17.02
CA ASN A 155 -4.92 18.36 -17.30
C ASN A 155 -4.05 19.05 -16.22
N ASN A 156 -4.57 20.06 -15.53
CA ASN A 156 -3.86 20.76 -14.47
C ASN A 156 -4.15 20.22 -13.05
N CYS A 157 -4.52 18.94 -12.95
CA CYS A 157 -4.80 18.30 -11.66
C CYS A 157 -4.04 16.99 -11.50
N LEU A 158 -3.33 16.86 -10.38
CA LEU A 158 -2.68 15.63 -9.92
C LEU A 158 -3.45 15.09 -8.72
N ALA A 159 -3.94 13.85 -8.78
CA ALA A 159 -4.45 13.15 -7.61
C ALA A 159 -3.30 12.57 -6.78
N LEU A 160 -3.35 12.71 -5.45
CA LEU A 160 -2.33 12.21 -4.55
C LEU A 160 -2.94 11.52 -3.33
N GLY A 161 -2.32 10.43 -2.89
CA GLY A 161 -2.80 9.62 -1.77
C GLY A 161 -4.12 8.91 -2.11
N LEU A 162 -5.08 8.89 -1.18
CA LEU A 162 -6.35 8.19 -1.36
C LEU A 162 -7.21 8.74 -2.52
N ALA A 163 -6.96 9.97 -2.98
CA ALA A 163 -7.61 10.52 -4.16
C ALA A 163 -7.12 9.86 -5.47
N SER A 164 -5.87 9.37 -5.50
CA SER A 164 -5.30 8.69 -6.67
C SER A 164 -5.66 7.21 -6.74
N GLY A 165 -5.85 6.57 -5.61
CA GLY A 165 -6.17 5.15 -5.50
C GLY A 165 -5.85 4.60 -4.11
N PHE A 166 -6.25 3.35 -3.90
CA PHE A 166 -6.00 2.65 -2.65
C PHE A 166 -5.88 1.16 -2.91
N ILE A 167 -4.93 0.53 -2.26
CA ILE A 167 -4.82 -0.93 -2.16
C ILE A 167 -4.89 -1.27 -0.69
N GLU A 168 -5.61 -2.31 -0.32
CA GLU A 168 -5.71 -2.71 1.08
C GLU A 168 -4.31 -2.79 1.74
N PRO A 169 -4.19 -2.40 3.02
CA PRO A 169 -2.89 -2.06 3.61
C PRO A 169 -2.08 -3.27 4.11
N LEU A 170 -2.22 -4.45 3.49
CA LEU A 170 -1.54 -5.69 3.92
C LEU A 170 -0.02 -5.48 4.04
N ASP A 171 0.58 -4.76 3.09
CA ASP A 171 2.01 -4.44 3.05
C ASP A 171 2.30 -2.95 3.29
N SER A 172 1.34 -2.18 3.81
CA SER A 172 1.49 -0.76 4.19
C SER A 172 2.00 0.16 3.07
N THR A 173 1.53 -0.02 1.83
CA THR A 173 2.10 0.59 0.62
C THR A 173 1.63 2.01 0.32
N ALA A 174 0.60 2.52 1.02
CA ALA A 174 -0.03 3.80 0.70
C ALA A 174 0.94 5.00 0.73
N ILE A 175 1.80 5.09 1.74
CA ILE A 175 2.80 6.17 1.85
C ILE A 175 3.86 6.05 0.75
N HIS A 176 4.26 4.83 0.40
CA HIS A 176 5.19 4.59 -0.70
C HIS A 176 4.62 5.08 -2.04
N LEU A 177 3.35 4.78 -2.34
CA LEU A 177 2.69 5.27 -3.55
C LEU A 177 2.62 6.80 -3.61
N ILE A 178 2.39 7.48 -2.48
CA ILE A 178 2.47 8.96 -2.40
C ILE A 178 3.89 9.42 -2.76
N TYR A 179 4.90 8.81 -2.15
CA TYR A 179 6.30 9.16 -2.42
C TYR A 179 6.67 8.92 -3.88
N ARG A 180 6.34 7.77 -4.45
CA ARG A 180 6.59 7.44 -5.86
C ARG A 180 5.91 8.44 -6.79
N THR A 181 4.64 8.74 -6.54
CA THR A 181 3.88 9.73 -7.32
C THR A 181 4.57 11.09 -7.31
N LEU A 182 5.04 11.55 -6.14
CA LEU A 182 5.77 12.82 -6.01
C LEU A 182 7.12 12.79 -6.74
N VAL A 183 7.88 11.70 -6.65
CA VAL A 183 9.16 11.55 -7.36
C VAL A 183 8.96 11.60 -8.87
N HIS A 184 7.98 10.83 -9.40
CA HIS A 184 7.64 10.87 -10.82
C HIS A 184 7.15 12.25 -11.26
N PHE A 185 6.29 12.89 -10.46
CA PHE A 185 5.79 14.22 -10.76
C PHE A 185 6.89 15.27 -10.77
N THR A 186 7.81 15.25 -9.80
CA THR A 186 8.94 16.19 -9.75
C THR A 186 9.86 16.03 -10.96
N ARG A 187 10.10 14.81 -11.41
CA ARG A 187 10.90 14.54 -12.63
C ARG A 187 10.23 14.99 -13.92
N ASN A 188 8.90 15.05 -13.92
CA ASN A 188 8.06 15.39 -15.06
C ASN A 188 7.26 16.67 -14.79
N PHE A 189 7.79 17.57 -13.96
CA PHE A 189 7.06 18.78 -13.57
C PHE A 189 6.68 19.60 -14.81
N PRO A 190 5.38 19.96 -14.98
CA PRO A 190 4.93 20.70 -16.17
C PRO A 190 5.46 22.12 -16.20
N ASP A 191 5.68 22.63 -17.38
CA ASP A 191 5.86 24.06 -17.61
C ASP A 191 4.47 24.77 -17.71
N GLN A 192 4.40 25.90 -18.40
CA GLN A 192 3.15 26.65 -18.60
C GLN A 192 2.11 25.91 -19.47
N HIS A 193 2.53 24.84 -20.15
CA HIS A 193 1.68 24.03 -21.00
C HIS A 193 1.72 22.56 -20.58
N VAL A 194 0.56 21.97 -20.37
CA VAL A 194 0.48 20.53 -20.05
C VAL A 194 0.72 19.74 -21.34
N ASP A 195 1.89 19.12 -21.46
CA ASP A 195 2.20 18.20 -22.56
C ASP A 195 1.46 16.86 -22.36
N ALA A 196 0.62 16.51 -23.32
CA ALA A 196 -0.13 15.25 -23.30
C ALA A 196 0.77 14.01 -23.34
N HIS A 197 1.93 14.05 -24.00
CA HIS A 197 2.86 12.93 -24.04
C HIS A 197 3.53 12.72 -22.67
N LEU A 198 3.94 13.80 -22.02
CA LEU A 198 4.49 13.80 -20.69
C LEU A 198 3.47 13.25 -19.67
N GLN A 199 2.24 13.76 -19.72
CA GLN A 199 1.15 13.32 -18.86
C GLN A 199 0.82 11.83 -19.06
N ASN A 200 0.75 11.37 -20.31
CA ASN A 200 0.49 9.97 -20.63
C ASN A 200 1.64 9.06 -20.16
N LYS A 201 2.89 9.50 -20.31
CA LYS A 201 4.04 8.76 -19.77
C LYS A 201 3.95 8.64 -18.25
N PHE A 202 3.72 9.75 -17.56
CA PHE A 202 3.56 9.77 -16.11
C PHE A 202 2.47 8.80 -15.65
N ASN A 203 1.29 8.87 -16.27
CA ASN A 203 0.16 8.00 -15.90
C ASN A 203 0.47 6.51 -16.11
N ARG A 204 1.20 6.14 -17.16
CA ARG A 204 1.64 4.75 -17.38
C ARG A 204 2.63 4.29 -16.30
N ASP A 205 3.61 5.13 -15.97
CA ASP A 205 4.65 4.77 -15.00
C ASP A 205 4.03 4.54 -13.61
N ILE A 206 3.13 5.42 -13.17
CA ILE A 206 2.44 5.26 -11.88
C ILE A 206 1.44 4.09 -11.90
N ALA A 207 0.72 3.89 -13.01
CA ALA A 207 -0.16 2.72 -13.14
C ALA A 207 0.63 1.40 -13.00
N GLN A 208 1.86 1.35 -13.53
CA GLN A 208 2.73 0.20 -13.37
C GLN A 208 3.12 -0.04 -11.90
N ASP A 209 3.47 1.02 -11.14
CA ASP A 209 3.74 0.91 -9.70
C ASP A 209 2.52 0.36 -8.94
N TYR A 210 1.31 0.85 -9.26
CA TYR A 210 0.06 0.35 -8.66
C TYR A 210 -0.21 -1.11 -8.99
N MET A 211 -0.03 -1.52 -10.25
CA MET A 211 -0.26 -2.91 -10.68
C MET A 211 0.73 -3.88 -10.04
N GLU A 212 1.99 -3.51 -9.91
CA GLU A 212 3.01 -4.32 -9.23
C GLU A 212 2.66 -4.57 -7.76
N ILE A 213 2.21 -3.53 -7.07
CA ILE A 213 1.79 -3.62 -5.66
C ILE A 213 0.50 -4.44 -5.55
N ARG A 214 -0.47 -4.21 -6.43
CA ARG A 214 -1.71 -5.01 -6.50
C ARG A 214 -1.40 -6.49 -6.63
N ASP A 215 -0.55 -6.85 -7.58
CA ASP A 215 -0.18 -8.23 -7.86
C ASP A 215 0.52 -8.87 -6.66
N PHE A 216 1.37 -8.11 -5.95
CA PHE A 216 2.01 -8.58 -4.73
C PHE A 216 1.02 -8.84 -3.60
N VAL A 217 0.04 -7.96 -3.40
CA VAL A 217 -1.02 -8.17 -2.41
C VAL A 217 -1.91 -9.37 -2.80
N ILE A 218 -2.31 -9.49 -4.07
CA ILE A 218 -3.09 -10.65 -4.56
C ILE A 218 -2.33 -11.96 -4.35
N LEU A 219 -1.00 -11.97 -4.48
CA LEU A 219 -0.17 -13.15 -4.26
C LEU A 219 -0.43 -13.79 -2.89
N HIS A 220 -0.61 -13.00 -1.83
CA HIS A 220 -0.90 -13.53 -0.49
C HIS A 220 -2.22 -14.28 -0.42
N TYR A 221 -3.22 -13.84 -1.19
CA TYR A 221 -4.53 -14.49 -1.24
C TYR A 221 -4.52 -15.74 -2.13
N CYS A 222 -4.07 -15.61 -3.38
CA CYS A 222 -4.13 -16.70 -4.36
C CYS A 222 -3.22 -17.89 -4.04
N THR A 223 -2.20 -17.69 -3.20
CA THR A 223 -1.28 -18.76 -2.76
C THR A 223 -1.64 -19.32 -1.38
N SER A 224 -2.63 -18.73 -0.69
CA SER A 224 -3.06 -19.19 0.63
C SER A 224 -3.55 -20.64 0.57
N GLN A 225 -3.12 -21.46 1.53
CA GLN A 225 -3.52 -22.86 1.69
C GLN A 225 -4.68 -23.02 2.70
N ARG A 226 -5.25 -21.93 3.19
CA ARG A 226 -6.37 -21.98 4.14
C ARG A 226 -7.64 -22.43 3.45
N GLU A 227 -8.37 -23.35 4.10
CA GLU A 227 -9.64 -23.89 3.64
C GLU A 227 -10.83 -23.33 4.43
N ASP A 228 -10.56 -22.67 5.56
CA ASP A 228 -11.54 -22.17 6.51
C ASP A 228 -11.99 -20.73 6.25
N THR A 229 -11.69 -20.17 5.08
CA THR A 229 -12.08 -18.80 4.71
C THR A 229 -13.45 -18.77 4.02
N ALA A 230 -14.28 -17.79 4.34
CA ALA A 230 -15.64 -17.66 3.81
C ALA A 230 -15.70 -17.45 2.28
N GLY A 231 -14.69 -16.77 1.71
CA GLY A 231 -14.46 -16.70 0.26
C GLY A 231 -13.60 -17.85 -0.25
N GLY A 232 -13.10 -18.62 0.68
CA GLY A 232 -11.96 -19.45 0.52
C GLY A 232 -12.22 -20.92 0.35
N ARG A 233 -12.80 -21.24 -0.68
CA ARG A 233 -12.29 -22.46 -1.30
C ARG A 233 -10.94 -22.12 -1.91
N GLY A 234 -9.97 -21.83 -1.00
CA GLY A 234 -8.57 -21.56 -1.21
C GLY A 234 -8.27 -20.68 -2.43
N GLY A 235 -7.29 -19.84 -2.40
CA GLY A 235 -6.85 -19.06 -3.54
C GLY A 235 -6.65 -19.83 -4.87
N LYS A 236 -6.82 -21.15 -4.86
CA LYS A 236 -6.76 -22.06 -6.03
C LYS A 236 -7.84 -21.84 -7.09
N SER A 237 -8.98 -21.20 -6.77
CA SER A 237 -10.05 -20.90 -7.72
C SER A 237 -10.23 -19.41 -7.97
N MET A 238 -9.37 -18.57 -7.39
CA MET A 238 -9.39 -17.13 -7.55
C MET A 238 -8.88 -16.75 -8.93
N GLU A 239 -9.62 -15.95 -9.66
CA GLU A 239 -9.13 -15.30 -10.86
C GLU A 239 -8.02 -14.31 -10.47
N ILE A 240 -6.89 -14.36 -11.16
CA ILE A 240 -5.73 -13.49 -10.89
C ILE A 240 -5.33 -12.74 -12.16
N PRO A 241 -4.72 -11.54 -12.02
CA PRO A 241 -4.18 -10.83 -13.18
C PRO A 241 -3.17 -11.67 -13.95
N HIS A 242 -3.18 -11.54 -15.28
CA HIS A 242 -2.25 -12.28 -16.16
C HIS A 242 -0.78 -12.00 -15.80
N SER A 243 -0.44 -10.76 -15.44
CA SER A 243 0.89 -10.36 -14.97
C SER A 243 1.36 -11.16 -13.74
N LEU A 244 0.46 -11.41 -12.79
CA LEU A 244 0.76 -12.22 -11.61
C LEU A 244 0.89 -13.71 -11.97
N TYR A 245 -0.01 -14.21 -12.80
CA TYR A 245 0.04 -15.60 -13.28
C TYR A 245 1.39 -15.92 -13.95
N GLU A 246 1.82 -15.09 -14.89
CA GLU A 246 3.12 -15.27 -15.56
C GLU A 246 4.29 -15.25 -14.57
N LYS A 247 4.27 -14.35 -13.59
CA LYS A 247 5.33 -14.23 -12.57
C LYS A 247 5.41 -15.50 -11.69
N ILE A 248 4.26 -16.04 -11.27
CA ILE A 248 4.18 -17.30 -10.50
C ILE A 248 4.70 -18.47 -11.35
N GLU A 249 4.29 -18.59 -12.61
CA GLU A 249 4.71 -19.69 -13.49
C GLU A 249 6.20 -19.62 -13.83
N GLN A 250 6.75 -18.44 -14.06
CA GLN A 250 8.19 -18.26 -14.24
C GLN A 250 8.98 -18.70 -13.01
N PHE A 251 8.48 -18.38 -11.81
CA PHE A 251 9.09 -18.84 -10.57
C PHE A 251 9.00 -20.36 -10.41
N ARG A 252 7.82 -20.95 -10.65
CA ARG A 252 7.64 -22.42 -10.61
C ARG A 252 8.57 -23.14 -11.58
N TRP A 253 8.72 -22.59 -12.76
CA TRP A 253 9.57 -23.23 -13.77
C TRP A 253 11.04 -23.27 -13.39
N ARG A 254 11.63 -22.15 -12.90
CA ARG A 254 13.08 -22.01 -12.74
C ARG A 254 13.54 -21.29 -11.47
N GLY A 255 12.67 -20.93 -10.57
CA GLY A 255 13.00 -20.06 -9.45
C GLY A 255 13.38 -18.64 -9.87
N GLN A 256 13.00 -18.23 -11.09
CA GLN A 256 13.35 -16.92 -11.64
C GLN A 256 12.28 -15.91 -11.29
N LEU A 257 12.71 -14.78 -10.72
CA LEU A 257 11.85 -13.64 -10.43
C LEU A 257 12.32 -12.46 -11.27
N GLN A 258 11.44 -11.96 -12.13
CA GLN A 258 11.66 -10.71 -12.85
C GLN A 258 11.12 -9.56 -12.03
N TYR A 259 11.95 -8.58 -11.76
CA TYR A 259 11.58 -7.35 -11.07
C TYR A 259 12.35 -6.17 -11.64
N HIS A 260 11.76 -4.98 -11.56
CA HIS A 260 12.47 -3.75 -11.88
C HIS A 260 13.15 -3.21 -10.62
N PRO A 261 14.41 -2.71 -10.68
CA PRO A 261 15.13 -2.21 -9.50
C PRO A 261 14.42 -1.10 -8.73
N GLU A 262 13.51 -0.37 -9.39
CA GLU A 262 12.71 0.69 -8.77
C GLU A 262 11.39 0.19 -8.14
N ASN A 263 11.03 -1.10 -8.29
CA ASN A 263 9.83 -1.66 -7.68
C ASN A 263 9.97 -1.70 -6.15
N LEU A 264 8.86 -1.50 -5.44
CA LEU A 264 8.84 -1.57 -3.97
C LEU A 264 9.26 -2.96 -3.48
N PHE A 265 8.70 -3.99 -4.09
CA PHE A 265 8.97 -5.38 -3.74
C PHE A 265 10.00 -5.98 -4.67
N GLY A 266 11.21 -6.15 -4.17
CA GLY A 266 12.30 -6.83 -4.88
C GLY A 266 12.15 -8.35 -4.90
N ALA A 267 13.12 -9.03 -5.52
CA ALA A 267 13.14 -10.48 -5.61
C ALA A 267 13.02 -11.17 -4.24
N ASP A 268 13.64 -10.62 -3.21
CA ASP A 268 13.63 -11.21 -1.86
C ASP A 268 12.22 -11.20 -1.25
N SER A 269 11.43 -10.14 -1.47
CA SER A 269 10.05 -10.05 -1.02
C SER A 269 9.17 -11.10 -1.70
N TRP A 270 9.24 -11.18 -3.03
CA TRP A 270 8.51 -12.18 -3.81
C TRP A 270 8.90 -13.60 -3.43
N TYR A 271 10.21 -13.87 -3.31
CA TYR A 271 10.73 -15.18 -2.89
C TYR A 271 10.20 -15.58 -1.52
N SER A 272 10.21 -14.65 -0.56
CA SER A 272 9.76 -14.91 0.81
C SER A 272 8.30 -15.35 0.87
N ILE A 273 7.41 -14.71 0.09
CA ILE A 273 6.00 -15.10 0.05
C ILE A 273 5.80 -16.41 -0.70
N LEU A 274 6.41 -16.57 -1.88
CA LEU A 274 6.27 -17.79 -2.67
C LEU A 274 6.77 -19.02 -1.90
N GLU A 275 7.98 -18.96 -1.34
CA GLU A 275 8.53 -20.04 -0.52
C GLU A 275 7.72 -20.29 0.75
N GLY A 276 7.30 -19.21 1.45
CA GLY A 276 6.46 -19.29 2.65
C GLY A 276 5.08 -19.91 2.39
N MET A 277 4.55 -19.73 1.20
CA MET A 277 3.31 -20.35 0.73
C MET A 277 3.53 -21.71 0.03
N ASN A 278 4.72 -22.27 0.16
CA ASN A 278 5.08 -23.59 -0.37
C ASN A 278 5.03 -23.69 -1.91
N ILE A 279 5.19 -22.57 -2.61
CA ILE A 279 5.39 -22.53 -4.07
C ILE A 279 6.88 -22.70 -4.32
N ARG A 280 7.27 -23.87 -4.84
CA ARG A 280 8.67 -24.18 -5.07
C ARG A 280 8.98 -24.38 -6.55
N PRO A 281 10.20 -23.98 -6.97
CA PRO A 281 10.63 -24.19 -8.34
C PRO A 281 10.80 -25.69 -8.66
N GLU A 282 10.37 -26.08 -9.84
CA GLU A 282 10.62 -27.42 -10.39
C GLU A 282 12.07 -27.59 -10.82
N LYS A 283 12.70 -26.51 -11.26
CA LYS A 283 14.09 -26.45 -11.74
C LYS A 283 14.76 -25.18 -11.21
N TYR A 284 16.07 -25.18 -11.28
CA TYR A 284 16.90 -24.00 -10.98
C TYR A 284 17.62 -23.50 -12.23
N HIS A 285 18.21 -22.31 -12.16
CA HIS A 285 18.92 -21.72 -13.27
C HIS A 285 20.16 -22.56 -13.64
N PRO A 286 20.35 -23.01 -14.90
CA PRO A 286 21.45 -23.94 -15.28
C PRO A 286 22.86 -23.44 -14.96
N LEU A 287 23.08 -22.10 -14.89
CA LEU A 287 24.39 -21.56 -14.53
C LEU A 287 24.80 -21.89 -13.09
N VAL A 288 23.87 -22.34 -12.25
CA VAL A 288 24.19 -22.80 -10.87
C VAL A 288 25.06 -24.02 -10.89
N ASP A 289 24.96 -24.88 -11.93
CA ASP A 289 25.79 -26.08 -12.09
C ASP A 289 27.29 -25.76 -12.32
N ALA A 290 27.60 -24.51 -12.73
CA ALA A 290 28.98 -24.05 -12.84
C ALA A 290 29.60 -23.63 -11.50
N LEU A 291 28.79 -23.56 -10.42
CA LEU A 291 29.26 -23.19 -9.08
C LEU A 291 29.81 -24.43 -8.35
N ASP A 292 30.93 -24.28 -7.66
CA ASP A 292 31.42 -25.29 -6.73
C ASP A 292 30.44 -25.42 -5.53
N SER A 293 29.77 -26.56 -5.42
CA SER A 293 28.75 -26.81 -4.39
C SER A 293 29.27 -26.66 -2.95
N LYS A 294 30.55 -27.02 -2.71
CA LYS A 294 31.17 -26.86 -1.38
C LYS A 294 31.40 -25.39 -1.04
N LYS A 295 31.89 -24.60 -2.00
CA LYS A 295 32.09 -23.18 -1.83
C LYS A 295 30.75 -22.46 -1.63
N LEU A 296 29.71 -22.86 -2.39
CA LEU A 296 28.37 -22.32 -2.24
C LEU A 296 27.80 -22.59 -0.84
N ALA A 297 27.85 -23.87 -0.39
CA ALA A 297 27.40 -24.25 0.95
C ALA A 297 28.17 -23.49 2.06
N GLN A 298 29.48 -23.35 1.91
CA GLN A 298 30.32 -22.58 2.84
C GLN A 298 29.90 -21.09 2.87
N SER A 299 29.69 -20.47 1.70
CA SER A 299 29.26 -19.07 1.61
C SER A 299 27.89 -18.83 2.27
N LEU A 300 26.92 -19.71 2.00
CA LEU A 300 25.60 -19.65 2.66
C LEU A 300 25.70 -19.83 4.17
N GLY A 301 26.55 -20.77 4.64
CA GLY A 301 26.80 -20.98 6.05
C GLY A 301 27.45 -19.78 6.74
N LEU A 302 28.40 -19.13 6.08
CA LEU A 302 29.02 -17.88 6.58
C LEU A 302 28.01 -16.73 6.63
N GLY A 303 27.16 -16.57 5.62
CA GLY A 303 26.09 -15.57 5.62
C GLY A 303 25.11 -15.77 6.76
N ALA A 304 24.63 -17.01 6.96
CA ALA A 304 23.73 -17.34 8.07
C ALA A 304 24.38 -17.12 9.45
N LYS A 305 25.68 -17.40 9.59
CA LYS A 305 26.44 -17.10 10.80
C LYS A 305 26.55 -15.59 11.03
N ALA A 306 26.92 -14.83 10.02
CA ALA A 306 27.05 -13.37 10.14
C ALA A 306 25.73 -12.70 10.58
N ILE A 307 24.58 -13.15 10.03
CA ILE A 307 23.26 -12.68 10.48
C ILE A 307 23.03 -12.97 11.95
N ARG A 308 23.26 -14.21 12.40
CA ARG A 308 23.11 -14.57 13.82
C ARG A 308 24.01 -13.77 14.74
N ASP A 309 25.27 -13.63 14.36
CA ASP A 309 26.25 -12.88 15.14
C ASP A 309 25.87 -11.39 15.24
N THR A 310 25.31 -10.81 14.17
CA THR A 310 24.81 -9.43 14.18
C THR A 310 23.62 -9.28 15.12
N VAL A 311 22.63 -10.16 15.01
CA VAL A 311 21.38 -10.10 15.80
C VAL A 311 21.65 -10.13 17.31
N VAL A 312 22.62 -10.95 17.76
CA VAL A 312 22.97 -11.06 19.18
C VAL A 312 23.50 -9.74 19.79
N HIS A 313 24.06 -8.87 18.94
CA HIS A 313 24.64 -7.60 19.39
C HIS A 313 23.67 -6.40 19.22
N LEU A 314 22.50 -6.60 18.63
CA LEU A 314 21.51 -5.54 18.51
C LEU A 314 20.81 -5.27 19.85
N PRO A 315 20.56 -4.01 20.22
CA PRO A 315 19.75 -3.68 21.38
C PRO A 315 18.30 -4.12 21.17
N PHE A 316 17.57 -4.33 22.25
CA PHE A 316 16.12 -4.51 22.16
C PHE A 316 15.46 -3.25 21.57
N HIS A 317 14.43 -3.44 20.73
CA HIS A 317 13.80 -2.35 19.97
C HIS A 317 13.30 -1.21 20.88
N GLY A 318 12.62 -1.52 21.97
CA GLY A 318 12.14 -0.51 22.91
C GLY A 318 13.28 0.30 23.55
N GLU A 319 14.42 -0.36 23.88
CA GLU A 319 15.61 0.31 24.38
C GLU A 319 16.23 1.24 23.34
N PHE A 320 16.37 0.75 22.10
CA PHE A 320 16.86 1.57 20.98
C PHE A 320 16.02 2.82 20.77
N LEU A 321 14.68 2.68 20.80
CA LEU A 321 13.76 3.81 20.63
C LEU A 321 13.91 4.85 21.74
N ARG A 322 13.98 4.42 23.00
CA ARG A 322 14.17 5.33 24.15
C ARG A 322 15.46 6.15 24.05
N GLN A 323 16.52 5.54 23.52
CA GLN A 323 17.83 6.20 23.40
C GLN A 323 17.95 7.09 22.18
N ASN A 324 17.39 6.68 21.02
CA ASN A 324 17.66 7.30 19.72
C ASN A 324 16.48 8.09 19.15
N CYS A 325 15.26 7.74 19.51
CA CYS A 325 14.03 8.32 18.97
C CYS A 325 12.98 8.57 20.05
N PRO A 326 13.30 9.25 21.17
CA PRO A 326 12.32 9.44 22.25
C PRO A 326 11.12 10.26 21.75
N VAL A 327 9.92 9.84 22.13
CA VAL A 327 8.70 10.64 21.93
C VAL A 327 8.82 11.88 22.80
N LYS A 328 8.58 13.06 22.19
CA LYS A 328 8.55 14.35 22.90
C LYS A 328 7.21 14.57 23.57
#